data_a5a95f0b7799fce2fa1030f100e11fbe
#
_entry.id   a5a95f0b7799fce2fa1030f100e11fbe
#
_cell.length_a   1.000
_cell.length_b   1.000
_cell.length_c   1.000
_cell.angle_alpha   90.00
_cell.angle_beta   90.00
_cell.angle_gamma   90.00
#
_symmetry.space_group_name_H-M   'P 1'
#
loop_
_entity.id
_entity.type
_entity.pdbx_description
1 polymer ?
#
loop_
_entity_poly.entity_id
_entity_poly.type
_entity_poly.pdbx_seq_one_letter_code
_entity_poly.pdbx_strand_id
1 'polypeptide(L)'
;MMAMKPIKGAVNRRFRPSSYRKNDSLAKETIIAYLEDNGHTILDSEENYSFDIKSEKNGNIYYSEVEMKNQWKGDWNTSWKEIRIPYRKHKLINKFEEVKADNTFLNFYVIRGDCKQAWRIKDTLLEKSEVKEAQGFRIEPGEHFFHIPYEEAILVELEDGLRNAS
;
A
#
# COMPACT_ATOMS: atom_id res chain seq x y z
N MET A 1 2.36 18.30 12.28
CA MET A 1 3.38 17.74 11.40
C MET A 1 3.38 18.48 10.07
N MET A 2 4.54 18.74 9.54
CA MET A 2 4.65 19.40 8.23
C MET A 2 4.33 18.38 7.12
N ALA A 3 3.58 18.83 6.12
CA ALA A 3 3.29 17.99 4.96
C ALA A 3 4.59 17.64 4.22
N MET A 4 4.65 16.44 3.69
CA MET A 4 5.76 16.01 2.84
C MET A 4 5.71 16.74 1.50
N LYS A 5 6.85 17.25 1.06
CA LYS A 5 6.93 17.97 -0.21
C LYS A 5 7.36 17.02 -1.33
N PRO A 6 6.93 17.29 -2.55
CA PRO A 6 7.45 16.55 -3.70
C PRO A 6 8.96 16.72 -3.79
N ILE A 7 9.66 15.69 -4.22
CA ILE A 7 11.10 15.74 -4.41
C ILE A 7 11.37 16.39 -5.76
N LYS A 8 12.19 17.44 -5.76
CA LYS A 8 12.58 18.11 -6.99
C LYS A 8 13.31 17.14 -7.90
N GLY A 9 12.86 17.02 -9.14
CA GLY A 9 13.45 16.10 -10.10
C GLY A 9 12.94 14.67 -10.03
N ALA A 10 12.09 14.34 -9.05
CA ALA A 10 11.49 13.02 -8.99
C ALA A 10 10.49 12.84 -10.12
N VAL A 11 10.44 11.63 -10.67
CA VAL A 11 9.57 11.28 -11.78
C VAL A 11 8.49 10.33 -11.30
N ASN A 12 7.25 10.61 -11.67
CA ASN A 12 6.14 9.70 -11.39
C ASN A 12 6.09 8.62 -12.48
N ARG A 13 5.89 7.38 -12.05
CA ARG A 13 5.77 6.27 -12.98
C ARG A 13 4.56 6.47 -13.87
N ARG A 14 4.73 6.13 -15.15
CA ARG A 14 3.64 6.24 -16.13
C ARG A 14 2.50 5.29 -15.75
N PHE A 15 1.29 5.83 -15.73
CA PHE A 15 0.09 5.03 -15.51
C PHE A 15 -0.18 4.13 -16.73
N ARG A 16 -0.47 2.86 -16.45
CA ARG A 16 -0.79 1.88 -17.49
C ARG A 16 -2.17 1.28 -17.20
N PRO A 17 -3.22 1.75 -17.89
CA PRO A 17 -4.59 1.32 -17.57
C PRO A 17 -4.83 -0.19 -17.57
N SER A 18 -4.20 -0.92 -18.49
CA SER A 18 -4.39 -2.37 -18.56
C SER A 18 -3.85 -3.09 -17.33
N SER A 19 -2.64 -2.74 -16.88
CA SER A 19 -2.05 -3.32 -15.67
C SER A 19 -2.83 -2.91 -14.43
N TYR A 20 -3.26 -1.65 -14.37
CA TYR A 20 -4.06 -1.15 -13.26
C TYR A 20 -5.33 -1.97 -13.10
N ARG A 21 -6.12 -2.12 -14.16
CA ARG A 21 -7.39 -2.84 -14.07
C ARG A 21 -7.24 -4.29 -13.65
N LYS A 22 -6.21 -4.97 -14.15
CA LYS A 22 -6.02 -6.38 -13.88
C LYS A 22 -5.49 -6.64 -12.47
N ASN A 23 -4.44 -5.94 -12.09
CA ASN A 23 -3.72 -6.21 -10.84
C ASN A 23 -4.29 -5.46 -9.65
N ASP A 24 -4.63 -4.20 -9.83
CA ASP A 24 -5.15 -3.37 -8.74
C ASP A 24 -6.52 -3.85 -8.27
N SER A 25 -7.39 -4.22 -9.20
CA SER A 25 -8.72 -4.70 -8.85
C SER A 25 -8.64 -5.96 -8.00
N LEU A 26 -7.82 -6.93 -8.40
CA LEU A 26 -7.65 -8.17 -7.66
C LEU A 26 -7.03 -7.92 -6.28
N ALA A 27 -6.00 -7.09 -6.22
CA ALA A 27 -5.33 -6.75 -4.98
C ALA A 27 -6.30 -6.06 -4.02
N LYS A 28 -7.05 -5.10 -4.52
CA LYS A 28 -8.03 -4.35 -3.71
C LYS A 28 -9.14 -5.27 -3.19
N GLU A 29 -9.68 -6.13 -4.04
CA GLU A 29 -10.72 -7.08 -3.63
C GLU A 29 -10.21 -8.03 -2.56
N THR A 30 -8.97 -8.47 -2.67
CA THR A 30 -8.36 -9.35 -1.69
C THR A 30 -8.24 -8.69 -0.33
N ILE A 31 -7.79 -7.44 -0.29
CA ILE A 31 -7.67 -6.70 0.97
C ILE A 31 -9.05 -6.39 1.55
N ILE A 32 -10.04 -6.07 0.71
CA ILE A 32 -11.42 -5.89 1.18
C ILE A 32 -11.90 -7.16 1.89
N ALA A 33 -11.72 -8.32 1.30
CA ALA A 33 -12.12 -9.58 1.91
C ALA A 33 -11.40 -9.82 3.23
N TYR A 34 -10.10 -9.53 3.27
CA TYR A 34 -9.31 -9.65 4.49
C TYR A 34 -9.85 -8.74 5.59
N LEU A 35 -10.15 -7.49 5.26
CA LEU A 35 -10.69 -6.53 6.22
C LEU A 35 -12.04 -6.99 6.75
N GLU A 36 -12.93 -7.42 5.88
CA GLU A 36 -14.25 -7.93 6.28
C GLU A 36 -14.14 -9.15 7.18
N ASP A 37 -13.22 -10.07 6.89
CA ASP A 37 -12.99 -11.24 7.73
C ASP A 37 -12.47 -10.86 9.12
N ASN A 38 -11.83 -9.71 9.22
CA ASN A 38 -11.30 -9.22 10.48
C ASN A 38 -12.24 -8.21 11.16
N GLY A 39 -13.50 -8.20 10.76
CA GLY A 39 -14.54 -7.44 11.43
C GLY A 39 -14.74 -6.02 10.95
N HIS A 40 -14.13 -5.65 9.82
CA HIS A 40 -14.33 -4.32 9.24
C HIS A 40 -15.61 -4.26 8.42
N THR A 41 -16.29 -3.13 8.47
CA THR A 41 -17.34 -2.77 7.54
C THR A 41 -16.74 -1.83 6.51
N ILE A 42 -16.88 -2.15 5.24
CA ILE A 42 -16.36 -1.31 4.16
C ILE A 42 -17.30 -0.12 3.96
N LEU A 43 -16.78 1.08 4.10
CA LEU A 43 -17.54 2.30 3.95
C LEU A 43 -17.44 2.89 2.54
N ASP A 44 -16.26 2.77 1.93
CA ASP A 44 -16.03 3.28 0.58
C ASP A 44 -14.86 2.52 -0.05
N SER A 45 -15.05 2.12 -1.28
CA SER A 45 -14.01 1.48 -2.09
C SER A 45 -14.10 1.89 -3.55
N GLU A 46 -14.73 3.04 -3.82
CA GLU A 46 -14.88 3.55 -5.18
C GLU A 46 -13.54 4.00 -5.76
N GLU A 47 -13.37 3.82 -7.06
CA GLU A 47 -12.13 4.13 -7.75
C GLU A 47 -11.72 5.60 -7.66
N ASN A 48 -12.69 6.48 -7.56
CA ASN A 48 -12.43 7.91 -7.51
C ASN A 48 -12.21 8.43 -6.10
N TYR A 49 -12.24 7.56 -5.11
CA TYR A 49 -11.93 7.95 -3.76
C TYR A 49 -10.42 8.13 -3.60
N SER A 50 -10.02 9.02 -2.69
CA SER A 50 -8.59 9.34 -2.52
C SER A 50 -7.75 8.18 -2.04
N PHE A 51 -8.33 7.35 -1.17
CA PHE A 51 -7.69 6.11 -0.71
C PHE A 51 -8.42 4.93 -1.34
N ASP A 52 -7.73 3.81 -1.48
CA ASP A 52 -8.35 2.65 -2.11
C ASP A 52 -9.56 2.14 -1.34
N ILE A 53 -9.43 2.09 -0.01
CA ILE A 53 -10.48 1.53 0.85
C ILE A 53 -10.63 2.38 2.10
N LYS A 54 -11.87 2.66 2.47
CA LYS A 54 -12.21 3.23 3.78
C LYS A 54 -13.07 2.22 4.50
N SER A 55 -12.71 1.86 5.72
CA SER A 55 -13.45 0.89 6.51
C SER A 55 -13.59 1.34 7.95
N GLU A 56 -14.47 0.67 8.69
CA GLU A 56 -14.72 0.96 10.09
C GLU A 56 -14.72 -0.34 10.88
N LYS A 57 -14.11 -0.30 12.06
CA LYS A 57 -14.14 -1.42 12.99
C LYS A 57 -14.09 -0.88 14.41
N ASN A 58 -15.06 -1.26 15.22
CA ASN A 58 -15.10 -0.88 16.64
C ASN A 58 -15.03 0.63 16.87
N GLY A 59 -15.64 1.42 15.99
CA GLY A 59 -15.62 2.87 16.08
C GLY A 59 -14.39 3.55 15.54
N ASN A 60 -13.43 2.78 15.03
CA ASN A 60 -12.22 3.32 14.41
C ASN A 60 -12.37 3.32 12.89
N ILE A 61 -11.80 4.33 12.25
CA ILE A 61 -11.81 4.47 10.80
C ILE A 61 -10.44 4.10 10.26
N TYR A 62 -10.41 3.24 9.27
CA TYR A 62 -9.18 2.78 8.63
C TYR A 62 -9.19 3.17 7.16
N TYR A 63 -8.12 3.84 6.75
CA TYR A 63 -7.86 4.09 5.34
C TYR A 63 -6.78 3.11 4.90
N SER A 64 -6.98 2.48 3.78
CA SER A 64 -6.05 1.47 3.27
C SER A 64 -5.69 1.77 1.83
N GLU A 65 -4.40 1.72 1.54
CA GLU A 65 -3.86 1.84 0.20
C GLU A 65 -3.23 0.52 -0.16
N VAL A 66 -3.49 0.02 -1.36
CA VAL A 66 -3.07 -1.32 -1.77
C VAL A 66 -2.20 -1.24 -3.01
N GLU A 67 -1.07 -1.93 -2.99
CA GLU A 67 -0.16 -2.01 -4.13
C GLU A 67 0.33 -3.44 -4.30
N MET A 68 0.29 -3.96 -5.54
CA MET A 68 0.77 -5.30 -5.82
C MET A 68 2.24 -5.27 -6.22
N LYS A 69 3.02 -6.16 -5.62
CA LYS A 69 4.42 -6.36 -5.98
C LYS A 69 4.55 -7.66 -6.77
N ASN A 70 4.54 -7.54 -8.07
CA ASN A 70 4.56 -8.70 -8.97
C ASN A 70 5.83 -9.53 -8.89
N GLN A 71 6.95 -8.92 -8.53
CA GLN A 71 8.23 -9.64 -8.37
C GLN A 71 8.25 -10.53 -7.14
N TRP A 72 7.36 -10.28 -6.20
CA TRP A 72 7.26 -11.09 -4.98
C TRP A 72 6.43 -12.34 -5.27
N LYS A 73 7.13 -13.45 -5.37
CA LYS A 73 6.52 -14.76 -5.66
C LYS A 73 6.98 -15.73 -4.59
N GLY A 74 6.07 -16.45 -3.98
CA GLY A 74 6.40 -17.36 -2.89
C GLY A 74 6.84 -16.60 -1.64
N ASP A 75 7.64 -17.22 -0.78
CA ASP A 75 8.10 -16.60 0.43
C ASP A 75 8.92 -15.34 0.16
N TRP A 76 8.83 -14.39 1.08
CA TRP A 76 9.62 -13.16 0.96
C TRP A 76 11.11 -13.49 0.92
N ASN A 77 11.80 -12.95 -0.06
CA ASN A 77 13.24 -13.12 -0.18
C ASN A 77 13.93 -12.25 0.86
N THR A 78 14.49 -12.86 1.89
CA THR A 78 15.11 -12.14 3.01
C THR A 78 16.35 -11.34 2.62
N SER A 79 16.88 -11.54 1.42
CA SER A 79 17.94 -10.68 0.90
C SER A 79 17.39 -9.32 0.47
N TRP A 80 16.09 -9.22 0.24
CA TRP A 80 15.41 -7.95 0.03
C TRP A 80 15.16 -7.34 1.41
N LYS A 81 16.11 -6.55 1.87
CA LYS A 81 16.08 -6.00 3.23
C LYS A 81 14.97 -4.97 3.43
N GLU A 82 14.49 -4.38 2.34
CA GLU A 82 13.55 -3.27 2.41
C GLU A 82 12.39 -3.47 1.47
N ILE A 83 11.22 -3.02 1.93
CA ILE A 83 10.03 -2.91 1.10
C ILE A 83 10.07 -1.51 0.49
N ARG A 84 9.88 -1.40 -0.81
CA ARG A 84 9.89 -0.12 -1.50
C ARG A 84 8.48 0.32 -1.85
N ILE A 85 8.14 1.54 -1.44
CA ILE A 85 6.86 2.16 -1.80
C ILE A 85 7.18 3.46 -2.54
N PRO A 86 6.59 3.70 -3.72
CA PRO A 86 6.90 4.91 -4.49
C PRO A 86 6.65 6.19 -3.68
N TYR A 87 7.59 7.12 -3.73
CA TYR A 87 7.50 8.36 -2.96
C TYR A 87 6.28 9.20 -3.35
N ARG A 88 5.73 9.04 -4.55
CA ARG A 88 4.51 9.75 -4.94
C ARG A 88 3.35 9.48 -3.99
N LYS A 89 3.40 8.39 -3.23
CA LYS A 89 2.40 8.07 -2.20
C LYS A 89 2.44 9.04 -1.02
N HIS A 90 3.45 9.92 -0.94
CA HIS A 90 3.49 10.96 0.09
C HIS A 90 2.23 11.84 0.06
N LYS A 91 1.60 11.96 -1.10
CA LYS A 91 0.37 12.74 -1.26
C LYS A 91 -0.76 12.18 -0.41
N LEU A 92 -0.82 10.85 -0.28
CA LEU A 92 -1.84 10.19 0.54
C LEU A 92 -1.61 10.43 2.02
N ILE A 93 -0.34 10.43 2.45
CA ILE A 93 0.00 10.73 3.84
C ILE A 93 -0.39 12.17 4.16
N ASN A 94 -0.09 13.10 3.28
CA ASN A 94 -0.48 14.50 3.45
C ASN A 94 -1.99 14.66 3.51
N LYS A 95 -2.72 13.93 2.66
CA LYS A 95 -4.17 13.98 2.67
C LYS A 95 -4.76 13.38 3.94
N PHE A 96 -4.15 12.31 4.44
CA PHE A 96 -4.57 11.70 5.69
C PHE A 96 -4.42 12.67 6.86
N GLU A 97 -3.36 13.47 6.89
CA GLU A 97 -3.17 14.47 7.93
C GLU A 97 -4.33 15.47 8.01
N GLU A 98 -4.99 15.75 6.89
CA GLU A 98 -6.14 16.65 6.83
C GLU A 98 -7.40 16.07 7.47
N VAL A 99 -7.54 14.74 7.47
CA VAL A 99 -8.73 14.05 7.98
C VAL A 99 -8.46 13.28 9.28
N LYS A 100 -7.23 13.31 9.74
CA LYS A 100 -6.77 12.52 10.88
C LYS A 100 -7.49 12.93 12.17
N ALA A 101 -7.89 11.93 12.94
CA ALA A 101 -8.45 12.06 14.28
C ALA A 101 -7.89 10.93 15.13
N ASP A 102 -8.17 10.95 16.43
CA ASP A 102 -7.62 9.94 17.34
C ASP A 102 -8.01 8.52 16.99
N ASN A 103 -9.16 8.35 16.33
CA ASN A 103 -9.68 7.05 15.95
C ASN A 103 -9.50 6.73 14.46
N THR A 104 -8.57 7.39 13.78
CA THR A 104 -8.31 7.15 12.37
C THR A 104 -6.91 6.57 12.15
N PHE A 105 -6.80 5.71 11.16
CA PHE A 105 -5.54 5.02 10.83
C PHE A 105 -5.36 4.92 9.32
N LEU A 106 -4.12 4.99 8.88
CA LEU A 106 -3.77 4.78 7.48
C LEU A 106 -2.74 3.65 7.38
N ASN A 107 -3.06 2.62 6.62
CA ASN A 107 -2.17 1.50 6.37
C ASN A 107 -1.91 1.34 4.87
N PHE A 108 -0.69 0.97 4.55
CA PHE A 108 -0.30 0.59 3.19
C PHE A 108 -0.13 -0.92 3.16
N TYR A 109 -0.74 -1.54 2.16
CA TYR A 109 -0.61 -2.98 1.94
C TYR A 109 0.19 -3.21 0.67
N VAL A 110 1.31 -3.90 0.79
CA VAL A 110 2.08 -4.35 -0.37
C VAL A 110 1.80 -5.83 -0.50
N ILE A 111 1.04 -6.21 -1.51
CA ILE A 111 0.51 -7.54 -1.66
C ILE A 111 1.35 -8.37 -2.63
N ARG A 112 1.56 -9.65 -2.28
CA ARG A 112 2.27 -10.60 -3.13
C ARG A 112 1.51 -10.83 -4.43
N GLY A 113 2.23 -11.16 -5.50
CA GLY A 113 1.65 -11.31 -6.82
C GLY A 113 0.51 -12.34 -6.91
N ASP A 114 0.52 -13.35 -6.05
CA ASP A 114 -0.55 -14.35 -5.98
C ASP A 114 -1.64 -14.02 -4.94
N CYS A 115 -1.54 -12.87 -4.30
CA CYS A 115 -2.50 -12.38 -3.30
C CYS A 115 -2.62 -13.26 -2.05
N LYS A 116 -1.59 -14.03 -1.73
CA LYS A 116 -1.62 -14.91 -0.55
C LYS A 116 -0.98 -14.31 0.70
N GLN A 117 -0.18 -13.28 0.53
CA GLN A 117 0.46 -12.56 1.64
C GLN A 117 0.54 -11.08 1.32
N ALA A 118 0.61 -10.26 2.35
CA ALA A 118 0.85 -8.84 2.19
C ALA A 118 1.65 -8.29 3.35
N TRP A 119 2.44 -7.27 3.10
CA TRP A 119 3.03 -6.46 4.16
C TRP A 119 2.04 -5.35 4.51
N ARG A 120 1.73 -5.21 5.79
CA ARG A 120 0.94 -4.09 6.31
C ARG A 120 1.89 -3.09 6.95
N ILE A 121 1.85 -1.87 6.47
CA ILE A 121 2.79 -0.83 6.85
C ILE A 121 2.02 0.41 7.25
N LYS A 122 2.26 0.92 8.47
CA LYS A 122 1.61 2.14 8.95
C LYS A 122 2.22 3.36 8.28
N ASP A 123 1.41 4.40 8.11
CA ASP A 123 1.85 5.68 7.57
C ASP A 123 3.05 6.25 8.33
N THR A 124 3.04 6.13 9.66
CA THR A 124 4.14 6.63 10.49
C THR A 124 5.46 5.94 10.20
N LEU A 125 5.43 4.69 9.74
CA LEU A 125 6.64 3.98 9.37
C LEU A 125 7.20 4.54 8.06
N LEU A 126 6.33 4.91 7.10
CA LEU A 126 6.79 5.58 5.90
C LEU A 126 7.42 6.93 6.21
N GLU A 127 6.79 7.72 7.08
CA GLU A 127 7.26 9.06 7.42
C GLU A 127 8.68 9.06 7.99
N LYS A 128 9.05 8.04 8.73
CA LYS A 128 10.40 7.95 9.33
C LYS A 128 11.38 7.11 8.53
N SER A 129 10.96 6.55 7.40
CA SER A 129 11.84 5.75 6.56
C SER A 129 12.72 6.62 5.67
N GLU A 130 13.82 6.03 5.19
CA GLU A 130 14.67 6.72 4.22
C GLU A 130 13.99 6.81 2.87
N VAL A 131 14.26 7.91 2.16
CA VAL A 131 13.78 8.10 0.79
C VAL A 131 15.00 8.17 -0.10
N LYS A 132 15.08 7.30 -1.10
CA LYS A 132 16.23 7.22 -2.00
C LYS A 132 15.76 7.09 -3.44
N GLU A 133 16.55 7.65 -4.35
CA GLU A 133 16.38 7.38 -5.75
C GLU A 133 16.70 5.92 -6.02
N ALA A 134 15.79 5.23 -6.68
CA ALA A 134 16.01 3.84 -7.03
C ALA A 134 16.53 3.72 -8.45
N GLN A 135 17.44 2.78 -8.65
CA GLN A 135 17.97 2.44 -9.96
C GLN A 135 17.71 0.97 -10.22
N GLY A 136 17.50 0.63 -11.45
CA GLY A 136 17.28 -0.75 -11.81
C GLY A 136 16.52 -0.89 -13.12
N PHE A 137 16.37 -2.14 -13.53
CA PHE A 137 15.64 -2.48 -14.73
C PHE A 137 14.16 -2.07 -14.57
N ARG A 138 13.63 -1.33 -15.53
CA ARG A 138 12.25 -0.82 -15.55
C ARG A 138 11.95 0.23 -14.49
N ILE A 139 12.97 0.80 -13.84
CA ILE A 139 12.78 1.94 -12.96
C ILE A 139 13.20 3.18 -13.73
N GLU A 140 12.31 4.18 -13.82
CA GLU A 140 12.62 5.42 -14.50
C GLU A 140 13.65 6.22 -13.72
N PRO A 141 14.62 6.86 -14.40
CA PRO A 141 15.56 7.73 -13.72
C PRO A 141 14.84 8.81 -12.92
N GLY A 142 15.29 9.07 -11.71
CA GLY A 142 14.70 10.07 -10.83
C GLY A 142 13.52 9.57 -10.00
N GLU A 143 13.11 8.33 -10.15
CA GLU A 143 12.05 7.78 -9.34
C GLU A 143 12.56 7.50 -7.92
N HIS A 144 11.88 8.03 -6.92
CA HIS A 144 12.24 7.88 -5.52
C HIS A 144 11.26 6.94 -4.81
N PHE A 145 11.76 6.26 -3.79
CA PHE A 145 10.97 5.31 -3.00
C PHE A 145 11.22 5.50 -1.52
N PHE A 146 10.19 5.26 -0.73
CA PHE A 146 10.37 4.98 0.69
C PHE A 146 11.01 3.61 0.80
N HIS A 147 12.04 3.50 1.63
CA HIS A 147 12.73 2.24 1.91
C HIS A 147 12.40 1.80 3.32
N ILE A 148 11.52 0.83 3.44
CA ILE A 148 10.99 0.38 4.73
C ILE A 148 11.62 -0.96 5.08
N PRO A 149 12.38 -1.07 6.18
CA PRO A 149 12.90 -2.37 6.61
C PRO A 149 11.74 -3.35 6.79
N TYR A 150 11.79 -4.50 6.11
CA TYR A 150 10.66 -5.43 6.17
C TYR A 150 10.41 -5.94 7.59
N GLU A 151 11.46 -5.99 8.41
CA GLU A 151 11.35 -6.45 9.78
C GLU A 151 10.47 -5.56 10.65
N GLU A 152 10.27 -4.30 10.26
CA GLU A 152 9.40 -3.38 10.98
C GLU A 152 7.95 -3.41 10.47
N ALA A 153 7.70 -4.06 9.35
CA ALA A 153 6.35 -4.23 8.81
C ALA A 153 5.73 -5.51 9.37
N ILE A 154 4.43 -5.64 9.20
CA ILE A 154 3.70 -6.82 9.66
C ILE A 154 3.32 -7.67 8.45
N LEU A 155 3.77 -8.93 8.46
CA LEU A 155 3.40 -9.87 7.41
C LEU A 155 2.00 -10.41 7.72
N VAL A 156 1.10 -10.23 6.78
CA VAL A 156 -0.29 -10.67 6.90
C VAL A 156 -0.51 -11.86 5.99
N GLU A 157 -1.03 -12.95 6.57
CA GLU A 157 -1.46 -14.10 5.77
C GLU A 157 -2.85 -13.81 5.24
N LEU A 158 -3.01 -13.93 3.94
CA LEU A 158 -4.29 -13.77 3.29
C LEU A 158 -4.77 -15.17 2.92
N GLU A 159 -5.98 -15.48 3.31
CA GLU A 159 -6.59 -16.71 2.82
C GLU A 159 -6.64 -16.62 1.31
N ASP A 160 -6.86 -17.76 0.66
CA ASP A 160 -6.95 -17.75 -0.79
C ASP A 160 -7.67 -16.48 -1.21
N GLY A 161 -6.95 -15.59 -1.88
CA GLY A 161 -7.49 -14.29 -2.24
C GLY A 161 -8.80 -14.39 -2.96
N LEU A 162 -9.07 -15.57 -3.50
CA LEU A 162 -10.31 -15.89 -4.16
C LEU A 162 -10.99 -17.06 -3.48
N ARG A 163 -10.92 -17.13 -2.15
CA ARG A 163 -11.60 -18.18 -1.41
C ARG A 163 -13.08 -18.26 -1.74
N ASN A 164 -13.67 -17.17 -2.17
CA ASN A 164 -15.06 -17.14 -2.58
C ASN A 164 -15.28 -17.79 -3.94
N ALA A 165 -14.22 -18.09 -4.64
CA ALA A 165 -14.29 -18.76 -5.92
C ALA A 165 -14.43 -20.27 -5.75
N SER A 166 -14.24 -20.75 -4.55
CA SER A 166 -14.40 -22.15 -4.24
C SER A 166 -15.84 -22.49 -3.93
#